data_8de94bb1fb07eca739a207161cf43906
#
_entry.id   8de94bb1fb07eca739a207161cf43906
#
_cell.length_a   1.000
_cell.length_b   1.000
_cell.length_c   1.000
_cell.angle_alpha   90.00
_cell.angle_beta   90.00
_cell.angle_gamma   90.00
#
_symmetry.space_group_name_H-M   'P 1'
#
loop_
_entity.id
_entity.type
_entity.pdbx_description
1 polymer ?
#
loop_
_entity_poly.entity_id
_entity_poly.type
_entity_poly.pdbx_seq_one_letter_code
_entity_poly.pdbx_strand_id
1 'polypeptide(L)'
;MQYMKAVIAENLVKTYDNGRVRALDGLSLDVEEGTVVGVLGPNGAGKTTTVRVLTTLLKPDTGFASVAGIDVQKDPDAVRKVIGLSGQYAAVDETLTGWDNLVMFGRLYHLSSKQAQVRATELLEQFSLTDRAKSPIRTYSGGMRRRLDLAASLIVKPKVLFLDERTTGLDPRGRQDMWGVIDDLVKGGVTLLLTTQYLEEADHLADEIAVIDHGKVIARGTSDSLKKQVGGEKLEIIVENQHIAATKEIVAKVSGSAVAVDEGMRRISAPVTTGSKALIEAAKLLDDQGIHPLDIGLKRPSLDDVFLSLTGHVAEDENLAEETDPKAKRKRGKKSE
;
A
#
# COMPACT_ATOMS: atom_id res chain seq x y z
N MET A 1 -11.03 -25.09 8.10
CA MET A 1 -11.28 -24.90 6.66
C MET A 1 -9.94 -24.68 6.00
N GLN A 2 -9.59 -25.45 4.98
CA GLN A 2 -8.36 -25.20 4.22
C GLN A 2 -8.72 -24.13 3.18
N TYR A 3 -8.25 -22.92 3.37
CA TYR A 3 -8.47 -21.83 2.41
C TYR A 3 -7.77 -22.21 1.10
N MET A 4 -8.46 -22.02 -0.03
CA MET A 4 -7.84 -22.22 -1.34
C MET A 4 -6.98 -21.02 -1.67
N LYS A 5 -5.80 -21.26 -2.22
CA LYS A 5 -4.90 -20.18 -2.64
C LYS A 5 -5.34 -19.65 -4.00
N ALA A 6 -5.73 -18.38 -4.04
CA ALA A 6 -6.11 -17.69 -5.27
C ALA A 6 -4.88 -17.30 -6.11
N VAL A 7 -3.75 -16.99 -5.46
CA VAL A 7 -2.48 -16.70 -6.12
C VAL A 7 -1.38 -17.54 -5.49
N ILE A 8 -0.52 -18.10 -6.32
CA ILE A 8 0.69 -18.80 -5.90
C ILE A 8 1.84 -18.31 -6.77
N ALA A 9 2.93 -17.92 -6.13
CA ALA A 9 4.23 -17.65 -6.75
C ALA A 9 5.29 -18.44 -5.99
N GLU A 10 6.10 -19.23 -6.70
CA GLU A 10 7.13 -20.08 -6.09
C GLU A 10 8.45 -19.88 -6.78
N ASN A 11 9.45 -19.40 -6.02
CA ASN A 11 10.83 -19.22 -6.47
C ASN A 11 10.94 -18.46 -7.79
N LEU A 12 10.15 -17.39 -7.96
CA LEU A 12 10.17 -16.60 -9.18
C LEU A 12 11.48 -15.87 -9.33
N VAL A 13 12.11 -16.00 -10.49
CA VAL A 13 13.30 -15.27 -10.89
C VAL A 13 12.99 -14.49 -12.16
N LYS A 14 13.40 -13.22 -12.17
CA LYS A 14 13.35 -12.36 -13.36
C LYS A 14 14.54 -11.44 -13.42
N THR A 15 15.22 -11.46 -14.54
CA THR A 15 16.36 -10.60 -14.84
C THR A 15 16.11 -9.72 -16.05
N TYR A 16 16.67 -8.53 -16.03
CA TYR A 16 16.67 -7.57 -17.14
C TYR A 16 18.10 -7.25 -17.56
N ASP A 17 18.25 -6.55 -18.67
CA ASP A 17 19.55 -6.06 -19.18
C ASP A 17 20.61 -7.17 -19.27
N ASN A 18 20.26 -8.29 -19.90
CA ASN A 18 21.14 -9.46 -20.05
C ASN A 18 21.71 -9.96 -18.72
N GLY A 19 20.90 -9.98 -17.67
CA GLY A 19 21.29 -10.51 -16.36
C GLY A 19 21.91 -9.47 -15.40
N ARG A 20 22.03 -8.20 -15.80
CA ARG A 20 22.61 -7.15 -14.95
C ARG A 20 21.69 -6.73 -13.80
N VAL A 21 20.37 -6.71 -14.05
CA VAL A 21 19.37 -6.33 -13.06
C VAL A 21 18.52 -7.54 -12.71
N ARG A 22 18.63 -8.02 -11.49
CA ARG A 22 17.83 -9.15 -10.98
C ARG A 22 16.62 -8.59 -10.21
N ALA A 23 15.50 -8.42 -10.91
CA ALA A 23 14.30 -7.82 -10.37
C ALA A 23 13.51 -8.76 -9.45
N LEU A 24 13.55 -10.09 -9.70
CA LEU A 24 13.05 -11.13 -8.80
C LEU A 24 14.16 -12.14 -8.57
N ASP A 25 14.40 -12.50 -7.32
CA ASP A 25 15.50 -13.37 -6.88
C ASP A 25 15.00 -14.53 -5.99
N GLY A 26 14.16 -15.39 -6.57
CA GLY A 26 13.53 -16.49 -5.83
C GLY A 26 12.31 -16.07 -5.02
N LEU A 27 11.56 -15.05 -5.50
CA LEU A 27 10.37 -14.53 -4.83
C LEU A 27 9.31 -15.63 -4.69
N SER A 28 8.84 -15.83 -3.46
CA SER A 28 7.71 -16.73 -3.17
C SER A 28 6.64 -15.98 -2.38
N LEU A 29 5.39 -16.05 -2.86
CA LEU A 29 4.23 -15.36 -2.30
C LEU A 29 2.97 -16.16 -2.62
N ASP A 30 2.02 -16.18 -1.71
CA ASP A 30 0.69 -16.72 -1.95
C ASP A 30 -0.40 -15.78 -1.39
N VAL A 31 -1.61 -15.88 -1.94
CA VAL A 31 -2.79 -15.11 -1.53
C VAL A 31 -3.96 -16.08 -1.35
N GLU A 32 -4.62 -16.04 -0.22
CA GLU A 32 -5.82 -16.81 0.04
C GLU A 32 -7.05 -16.20 -0.66
N GLU A 33 -8.02 -17.03 -1.05
CA GLU A 33 -9.25 -16.52 -1.68
C GLU A 33 -10.02 -15.60 -0.72
N GLY A 34 -10.47 -14.45 -1.24
CA GLY A 34 -11.24 -13.45 -0.51
C GLY A 34 -10.44 -12.61 0.47
N THR A 35 -9.10 -12.66 0.40
CA THR A 35 -8.22 -11.84 1.26
C THR A 35 -7.49 -10.77 0.46
N VAL A 36 -6.94 -9.80 1.19
CA VAL A 36 -6.09 -8.73 0.67
C VAL A 36 -4.65 -8.96 1.10
N VAL A 37 -3.75 -9.12 0.14
CA VAL A 37 -2.30 -9.11 0.41
C VAL A 37 -1.70 -7.81 -0.13
N GLY A 38 -1.10 -7.04 0.79
CA GLY A 38 -0.31 -5.86 0.48
C GLY A 38 1.14 -6.24 0.21
N VAL A 39 1.65 -5.88 -0.96
CA VAL A 39 3.06 -6.05 -1.31
C VAL A 39 3.76 -4.70 -1.14
N LEU A 40 4.53 -4.59 -0.07
CA LEU A 40 5.21 -3.37 0.35
C LEU A 40 6.71 -3.46 0.02
N GLY A 41 7.32 -2.37 -0.41
CA GLY A 41 8.76 -2.34 -0.68
C GLY A 41 9.20 -1.02 -1.33
N PRO A 42 10.51 -0.72 -1.32
CA PRO A 42 11.05 0.46 -1.98
C PRO A 42 10.91 0.40 -3.50
N ASN A 43 11.20 1.51 -4.16
CA ASN A 43 11.28 1.55 -5.61
C ASN A 43 12.39 0.60 -6.10
N GLY A 44 12.09 -0.22 -7.12
CA GLY A 44 13.02 -1.24 -7.62
C GLY A 44 13.03 -2.56 -6.84
N ALA A 45 12.29 -2.72 -5.75
CA ALA A 45 12.25 -3.96 -4.97
C ALA A 45 11.67 -5.18 -5.72
N GLY A 46 10.97 -4.97 -6.84
CA GLY A 46 10.37 -6.05 -7.64
C GLY A 46 8.84 -6.09 -7.61
N LYS A 47 8.15 -5.15 -6.94
CA LYS A 47 6.68 -5.10 -6.82
C LYS A 47 5.95 -5.20 -8.17
N THR A 48 6.19 -4.22 -9.04
CA THR A 48 5.58 -4.19 -10.40
C THR A 48 5.99 -5.39 -11.23
N THR A 49 7.22 -5.90 -11.10
CA THR A 49 7.66 -7.11 -11.81
C THR A 49 6.87 -8.33 -11.35
N THR A 50 6.61 -8.47 -10.06
CA THR A 50 5.75 -9.52 -9.49
C THR A 50 4.35 -9.46 -10.09
N VAL A 51 3.72 -8.28 -10.07
CA VAL A 51 2.39 -8.09 -10.67
C VAL A 51 2.40 -8.46 -12.16
N ARG A 52 3.39 -7.99 -12.93
CA ARG A 52 3.48 -8.29 -14.38
C ARG A 52 3.63 -9.78 -14.67
N VAL A 53 4.35 -10.53 -13.83
CA VAL A 53 4.45 -12.00 -13.96
C VAL A 53 3.11 -12.66 -13.67
N LEU A 54 2.46 -12.32 -12.56
CA LEU A 54 1.18 -12.90 -12.15
C LEU A 54 0.05 -12.57 -13.12
N THR A 55 0.09 -11.39 -13.74
CA THR A 55 -0.91 -10.95 -14.74
C THR A 55 -0.56 -11.34 -16.18
N THR A 56 0.43 -12.20 -16.37
CA THR A 56 0.86 -12.72 -17.69
C THR A 56 1.45 -11.68 -18.65
N LEU A 57 1.76 -10.47 -18.17
CA LEU A 57 2.39 -9.42 -18.96
C LEU A 57 3.89 -9.63 -19.13
N LEU A 58 4.47 -10.49 -18.28
CA LEU A 58 5.90 -10.80 -18.28
C LEU A 58 6.09 -12.29 -17.99
N LYS A 59 6.95 -12.95 -18.75
CA LYS A 59 7.33 -14.34 -18.47
C LYS A 59 8.49 -14.35 -17.47
N PRO A 60 8.41 -15.11 -16.36
CA PRO A 60 9.54 -15.29 -15.46
C PRO A 60 10.64 -16.13 -16.16
N ASP A 61 11.88 -15.97 -15.71
CA ASP A 61 13.00 -16.75 -16.23
C ASP A 61 13.00 -18.16 -15.64
N THR A 62 12.69 -18.27 -14.34
CA THR A 62 12.45 -19.53 -13.62
C THR A 62 11.40 -19.37 -12.55
N GLY A 63 10.96 -20.50 -11.96
CA GLY A 63 9.92 -20.53 -10.94
C GLY A 63 8.56 -20.87 -11.51
N PHE A 64 7.55 -20.91 -10.63
CA PHE A 64 6.18 -21.25 -10.94
C PHE A 64 5.23 -20.16 -10.44
N ALA A 65 4.19 -19.87 -11.20
CA ALA A 65 3.10 -19.03 -10.73
C ALA A 65 1.74 -19.52 -11.26
N SER A 66 0.71 -19.41 -10.41
CA SER A 66 -0.67 -19.67 -10.79
C SER A 66 -1.61 -18.63 -10.19
N VAL A 67 -2.69 -18.33 -10.91
CA VAL A 67 -3.76 -17.42 -10.48
C VAL A 67 -5.10 -18.10 -10.68
N ALA A 68 -5.92 -18.13 -9.64
CA ALA A 68 -7.19 -18.87 -9.61
C ALA A 68 -7.03 -20.35 -10.04
N GLY A 69 -5.90 -20.97 -9.66
CA GLY A 69 -5.55 -22.35 -10.03
C GLY A 69 -5.02 -22.53 -11.46
N ILE A 70 -4.87 -21.47 -12.24
CA ILE A 70 -4.42 -21.51 -13.64
C ILE A 70 -2.93 -21.11 -13.70
N ASP A 71 -2.09 -21.95 -14.30
CA ASP A 71 -0.66 -21.69 -14.52
C ASP A 71 -0.47 -20.52 -15.50
N VAL A 72 0.21 -19.46 -15.05
CA VAL A 72 0.36 -18.21 -15.81
C VAL A 72 1.19 -18.36 -17.09
N GLN A 73 2.02 -19.40 -17.17
CA GLN A 73 2.86 -19.65 -18.34
C GLN A 73 2.20 -20.60 -19.34
N LYS A 74 1.41 -21.56 -18.85
CA LYS A 74 0.77 -22.56 -19.70
C LYS A 74 -0.51 -22.06 -20.36
N ASP A 75 -1.33 -21.30 -19.62
CA ASP A 75 -2.61 -20.78 -20.15
C ASP A 75 -2.81 -19.29 -19.77
N PRO A 76 -2.01 -18.39 -20.32
CA PRO A 76 -2.12 -16.95 -20.02
C PRO A 76 -3.48 -16.36 -20.42
N ASP A 77 -4.11 -16.90 -21.48
CA ASP A 77 -5.41 -16.40 -21.94
C ASP A 77 -6.55 -16.75 -20.98
N ALA A 78 -6.50 -17.92 -20.35
CA ALA A 78 -7.45 -18.29 -19.29
C ALA A 78 -7.22 -17.43 -18.03
N VAL A 79 -5.96 -17.12 -17.66
CA VAL A 79 -5.65 -16.22 -16.55
C VAL A 79 -6.27 -14.85 -16.79
N ARG A 80 -6.08 -14.24 -17.95
CA ARG A 80 -6.61 -12.90 -18.29
C ARG A 80 -8.14 -12.79 -18.18
N LYS A 81 -8.86 -13.90 -18.34
CA LYS A 81 -10.33 -13.93 -18.19
C LYS A 81 -10.81 -13.89 -16.75
N VAL A 82 -9.95 -14.19 -15.78
CA VAL A 82 -10.31 -14.31 -14.37
C VAL A 82 -9.65 -13.25 -13.49
N ILE A 83 -8.81 -12.40 -14.07
CA ILE A 83 -8.13 -11.31 -13.35
C ILE A 83 -8.64 -9.93 -13.78
N GLY A 84 -8.53 -8.98 -12.86
CA GLY A 84 -8.55 -7.54 -13.14
C GLY A 84 -7.17 -6.96 -12.86
N LEU A 85 -6.73 -6.02 -13.66
CA LEU A 85 -5.48 -5.29 -13.43
C LEU A 85 -5.74 -3.81 -13.57
N SER A 86 -5.35 -3.04 -12.55
CA SER A 86 -5.26 -1.59 -12.60
C SER A 86 -3.82 -1.19 -12.29
N GLY A 87 -3.10 -0.74 -13.31
CA GLY A 87 -1.68 -0.38 -13.25
C GLY A 87 -1.45 1.10 -12.95
N GLN A 88 -0.18 1.53 -12.95
CA GLN A 88 0.22 2.92 -12.66
C GLN A 88 -0.39 3.94 -13.64
N TYR A 89 -0.56 3.58 -14.90
CA TYR A 89 -1.14 4.44 -15.93
C TYR A 89 -2.59 4.07 -16.17
N ALA A 90 -3.44 5.09 -16.29
CA ALA A 90 -4.83 4.88 -16.64
C ALA A 90 -4.94 4.31 -18.07
N ALA A 91 -5.69 3.23 -18.22
CA ALA A 91 -5.94 2.60 -19.53
C ALA A 91 -7.11 3.26 -20.28
N VAL A 92 -7.82 4.20 -19.65
CA VAL A 92 -9.00 4.86 -20.24
C VAL A 92 -8.60 5.88 -21.31
N ASP A 93 -9.36 5.91 -22.42
CA ASP A 93 -9.20 6.89 -23.49
C ASP A 93 -9.81 8.23 -23.06
N GLU A 94 -9.00 9.29 -23.05
CA GLU A 94 -9.40 10.63 -22.60
C GLU A 94 -10.41 11.32 -23.53
N THR A 95 -10.52 10.88 -24.78
CA THR A 95 -11.41 11.44 -25.79
C THR A 95 -12.82 10.87 -25.70
N LEU A 96 -12.95 9.65 -25.18
CA LEU A 96 -14.22 8.96 -24.98
C LEU A 96 -14.90 9.42 -23.69
N THR A 97 -16.21 9.15 -23.60
CA THR A 97 -16.96 9.33 -22.34
C THR A 97 -16.66 8.20 -21.35
N GLY A 98 -17.01 8.39 -20.07
CA GLY A 98 -16.87 7.32 -19.06
C GLY A 98 -17.66 6.07 -19.43
N TRP A 99 -18.87 6.25 -19.95
CA TRP A 99 -19.71 5.15 -20.38
C TRP A 99 -19.15 4.44 -21.61
N ASP A 100 -18.67 5.18 -22.64
CA ASP A 100 -18.09 4.60 -23.86
C ASP A 100 -16.81 3.81 -23.53
N ASN A 101 -15.97 4.31 -22.63
CA ASN A 101 -14.79 3.57 -22.16
C ASN A 101 -15.17 2.20 -21.57
N LEU A 102 -16.12 2.16 -20.64
CA LEU A 102 -16.52 0.90 -20.00
C LEU A 102 -17.20 -0.05 -21.02
N VAL A 103 -18.01 0.47 -21.92
CA VAL A 103 -18.60 -0.35 -22.99
C VAL A 103 -17.51 -0.90 -23.92
N MET A 104 -16.53 -0.09 -24.31
CA MET A 104 -15.37 -0.51 -25.11
C MET A 104 -14.62 -1.65 -24.40
N PHE A 105 -14.25 -1.49 -23.12
CA PHE A 105 -13.60 -2.56 -22.35
C PHE A 105 -14.46 -3.83 -22.30
N GLY A 106 -15.78 -3.71 -22.05
CA GLY A 106 -16.67 -4.85 -22.09
C GLY A 106 -16.64 -5.60 -23.44
N ARG A 107 -16.60 -4.85 -24.54
CA ARG A 107 -16.50 -5.44 -25.89
C ARG A 107 -15.12 -6.09 -26.13
N LEU A 108 -14.03 -5.50 -25.65
CA LEU A 108 -12.69 -6.08 -25.72
C LEU A 108 -12.60 -7.40 -24.95
N TYR A 109 -13.33 -7.52 -23.83
CA TYR A 109 -13.46 -8.76 -23.06
C TYR A 109 -14.57 -9.70 -23.60
N HIS A 110 -15.00 -9.50 -24.84
CA HIS A 110 -15.97 -10.34 -25.56
C HIS A 110 -17.39 -10.38 -24.97
N LEU A 111 -17.78 -9.43 -24.14
CA LEU A 111 -19.18 -9.29 -23.73
C LEU A 111 -20.04 -8.90 -24.94
N SER A 112 -21.27 -9.39 -25.02
CA SER A 112 -22.23 -8.91 -26.00
C SER A 112 -22.48 -7.40 -25.80
N SER A 113 -22.95 -6.70 -26.84
CA SER A 113 -23.23 -5.26 -26.75
C SER A 113 -24.16 -4.93 -25.58
N LYS A 114 -25.24 -5.72 -25.40
CA LYS A 114 -26.20 -5.54 -24.31
C LYS A 114 -25.56 -5.77 -22.93
N GLN A 115 -24.75 -6.82 -22.78
CA GLN A 115 -24.04 -7.11 -21.54
C GLN A 115 -23.04 -6.01 -21.19
N ALA A 116 -22.25 -5.52 -22.17
CA ALA A 116 -21.30 -4.44 -21.96
C ALA A 116 -21.98 -3.15 -21.49
N GLN A 117 -23.14 -2.78 -22.09
CA GLN A 117 -23.91 -1.60 -21.70
C GLN A 117 -24.49 -1.71 -20.29
N VAL A 118 -25.08 -2.86 -19.96
CA VAL A 118 -25.61 -3.10 -18.59
C VAL A 118 -24.48 -3.01 -17.58
N ARG A 119 -23.36 -3.70 -17.85
CA ARG A 119 -22.21 -3.71 -16.94
C ARG A 119 -21.56 -2.34 -16.79
N ALA A 120 -21.47 -1.55 -17.85
CA ALA A 120 -20.99 -0.18 -17.79
C ALA A 120 -21.86 0.69 -16.86
N THR A 121 -23.18 0.55 -16.94
CA THR A 121 -24.12 1.29 -16.09
C THR A 121 -23.95 0.89 -14.62
N GLU A 122 -23.92 -0.42 -14.33
CA GLU A 122 -23.69 -0.93 -12.97
C GLU A 122 -22.40 -0.36 -12.34
N LEU A 123 -21.30 -0.37 -13.10
CA LEU A 123 -20.02 0.13 -12.62
C LEU A 123 -20.01 1.64 -12.41
N LEU A 124 -20.63 2.41 -13.32
CA LEU A 124 -20.75 3.86 -13.13
C LEU A 124 -21.54 4.22 -11.88
N GLU A 125 -22.59 3.48 -11.54
CA GLU A 125 -23.34 3.63 -10.31
C GLU A 125 -22.49 3.25 -9.09
N GLN A 126 -21.86 2.07 -9.10
CA GLN A 126 -21.02 1.58 -8.01
C GLN A 126 -19.87 2.55 -7.67
N PHE A 127 -19.29 3.19 -8.69
CA PHE A 127 -18.16 4.12 -8.53
C PHE A 127 -18.60 5.59 -8.40
N SER A 128 -19.90 5.88 -8.28
CA SER A 128 -20.45 7.24 -8.16
C SER A 128 -20.02 8.16 -9.32
N LEU A 129 -20.07 7.64 -10.54
CA LEU A 129 -19.71 8.35 -11.77
C LEU A 129 -20.89 8.59 -12.72
N THR A 130 -22.11 8.25 -12.31
CA THR A 130 -23.34 8.31 -13.13
C THR A 130 -23.59 9.72 -13.68
N ASP A 131 -23.44 10.78 -12.87
CA ASP A 131 -23.67 12.16 -13.28
C ASP A 131 -22.72 12.64 -14.39
N ARG A 132 -21.57 12.00 -14.49
CA ARG A 132 -20.52 12.32 -15.48
C ARG A 132 -20.34 11.24 -16.55
N ALA A 133 -21.19 10.22 -16.54
CA ALA A 133 -21.09 9.07 -17.44
C ALA A 133 -20.93 9.47 -18.92
N LYS A 134 -21.63 10.50 -19.37
CA LYS A 134 -21.63 11.02 -20.75
C LYS A 134 -20.65 12.16 -21.01
N SER A 135 -19.81 12.53 -20.03
CA SER A 135 -18.79 13.57 -20.19
C SER A 135 -17.48 12.93 -20.66
N PRO A 136 -16.71 13.59 -21.55
CA PRO A 136 -15.39 13.12 -21.95
C PRO A 136 -14.42 13.03 -20.77
N ILE A 137 -13.58 11.98 -20.73
CA ILE A 137 -12.66 11.70 -19.62
C ILE A 137 -11.67 12.84 -19.37
N ARG A 138 -11.26 13.57 -20.40
CA ARG A 138 -10.40 14.77 -20.26
C ARG A 138 -10.97 15.82 -19.31
N THR A 139 -12.29 15.81 -19.04
CA THR A 139 -12.97 16.74 -18.12
C THR A 139 -13.12 16.17 -16.70
N TYR A 140 -12.67 14.93 -16.46
CA TYR A 140 -12.71 14.30 -15.15
C TYR A 140 -11.59 14.83 -14.26
N SER A 141 -11.85 14.88 -12.94
CA SER A 141 -10.79 15.06 -11.96
C SER A 141 -9.86 13.84 -11.93
N GLY A 142 -8.66 13.98 -11.36
CA GLY A 142 -7.73 12.87 -11.20
C GLY A 142 -8.36 11.67 -10.46
N GLY A 143 -9.09 11.94 -9.36
CA GLY A 143 -9.81 10.92 -8.61
C GLY A 143 -10.93 10.24 -9.42
N MET A 144 -11.69 10.99 -10.23
CA MET A 144 -12.70 10.41 -11.12
C MET A 144 -12.08 9.50 -12.19
N ARG A 145 -10.96 9.91 -12.80
CA ARG A 145 -10.26 9.08 -13.79
C ARG A 145 -9.78 7.77 -13.16
N ARG A 146 -9.22 7.83 -11.95
CA ARG A 146 -8.76 6.63 -11.23
C ARG A 146 -9.90 5.70 -10.85
N ARG A 147 -11.02 6.24 -10.37
CA ARG A 147 -12.23 5.44 -10.11
C ARG A 147 -12.75 4.75 -11.37
N LEU A 148 -12.78 5.45 -12.49
CA LEU A 148 -13.19 4.86 -13.77
C LEU A 148 -12.23 3.77 -14.25
N ASP A 149 -10.92 3.97 -14.10
CA ASP A 149 -9.92 2.98 -14.48
C ASP A 149 -10.01 1.71 -13.62
N LEU A 150 -10.24 1.87 -12.31
CA LEU A 150 -10.53 0.74 -11.44
C LEU A 150 -11.84 0.04 -11.84
N ALA A 151 -12.89 0.80 -12.17
CA ALA A 151 -14.14 0.25 -12.69
C ALA A 151 -13.93 -0.58 -13.97
N ALA A 152 -13.05 -0.11 -14.88
CA ALA A 152 -12.71 -0.85 -16.11
C ALA A 152 -12.04 -2.20 -15.80
N SER A 153 -11.20 -2.29 -14.77
CA SER A 153 -10.59 -3.56 -14.35
C SER A 153 -11.57 -4.59 -13.79
N LEU A 154 -12.78 -4.14 -13.43
CA LEU A 154 -13.86 -4.98 -12.86
C LEU A 154 -14.93 -5.36 -13.88
N ILE A 155 -14.76 -5.00 -15.15
CA ILE A 155 -15.77 -5.20 -16.19
C ILE A 155 -16.19 -6.68 -16.33
N VAL A 156 -15.27 -7.60 -16.14
CA VAL A 156 -15.48 -9.06 -16.24
C VAL A 156 -15.72 -9.76 -14.91
N LYS A 157 -15.92 -9.03 -13.81
CA LYS A 157 -16.07 -9.61 -12.46
C LYS A 157 -14.92 -10.56 -12.12
N PRO A 158 -13.69 -10.07 -11.99
CA PRO A 158 -12.51 -10.90 -11.79
C PRO A 158 -12.58 -11.67 -10.46
N LYS A 159 -11.95 -12.86 -10.41
CA LYS A 159 -11.71 -13.58 -9.16
C LYS A 159 -10.57 -12.98 -8.35
N VAL A 160 -9.55 -12.46 -9.05
CA VAL A 160 -8.38 -11.81 -8.45
C VAL A 160 -8.18 -10.45 -9.09
N LEU A 161 -8.08 -9.43 -8.26
CA LEU A 161 -7.78 -8.06 -8.67
C LEU A 161 -6.33 -7.73 -8.31
N PHE A 162 -5.60 -7.17 -9.26
CA PHE A 162 -4.24 -6.65 -9.07
C PHE A 162 -4.27 -5.12 -9.13
N LEU A 163 -3.77 -4.46 -8.09
CA LEU A 163 -3.62 -3.00 -8.02
C LEU A 163 -2.14 -2.65 -7.91
N ASP A 164 -1.57 -2.04 -8.94
CA ASP A 164 -0.15 -1.67 -8.95
C ASP A 164 0.01 -0.17 -8.71
N GLU A 165 0.31 0.20 -7.45
CA GLU A 165 0.56 1.57 -6.95
C GLU A 165 -0.54 2.58 -7.33
N ARG A 166 -1.82 2.20 -7.15
CA ARG A 166 -2.99 2.95 -7.66
C ARG A 166 -3.31 4.24 -6.93
N THR A 167 -2.85 4.41 -5.71
CA THR A 167 -3.11 5.60 -4.89
C THR A 167 -2.04 6.67 -4.99
N THR A 168 -0.94 6.37 -5.68
CA THR A 168 0.17 7.30 -5.90
C THR A 168 -0.29 8.59 -6.58
N GLY A 169 0.06 9.76 -5.98
CA GLY A 169 -0.32 11.09 -6.47
C GLY A 169 -1.82 11.42 -6.32
N LEU A 170 -2.55 10.74 -5.43
CA LEU A 170 -3.84 11.21 -4.91
C LEU A 170 -3.62 12.07 -3.67
N ASP A 171 -4.44 13.08 -3.51
CA ASP A 171 -4.56 13.79 -2.24
C ASP A 171 -5.11 12.86 -1.14
N PRO A 172 -4.93 13.17 0.16
CA PRO A 172 -5.36 12.30 1.26
C PRO A 172 -6.84 11.91 1.20
N ARG A 173 -7.72 12.84 0.79
CA ARG A 173 -9.15 12.57 0.65
C ARG A 173 -9.43 11.60 -0.49
N GLY A 174 -8.77 11.78 -1.64
CA GLY A 174 -8.90 10.88 -2.78
C GLY A 174 -8.39 9.47 -2.49
N ARG A 175 -7.38 9.32 -1.63
CA ARG A 175 -6.92 8.01 -1.13
C ARG A 175 -8.00 7.34 -0.28
N GLN A 176 -8.55 8.05 0.70
CA GLN A 176 -9.61 7.51 1.56
C GLN A 176 -10.86 7.09 0.76
N ASP A 177 -11.28 7.92 -0.21
CA ASP A 177 -12.39 7.57 -1.11
C ASP A 177 -12.09 6.29 -1.90
N MET A 178 -10.85 6.10 -2.35
CA MET A 178 -10.43 4.90 -3.08
C MET A 178 -10.38 3.66 -2.17
N TRP A 179 -9.88 3.80 -0.94
CA TRP A 179 -9.87 2.71 0.05
C TRP A 179 -11.28 2.21 0.36
N GLY A 180 -12.25 3.14 0.54
CA GLY A 180 -13.65 2.75 0.73
C GLY A 180 -14.21 1.92 -0.43
N VAL A 181 -13.85 2.26 -1.68
CA VAL A 181 -14.24 1.46 -2.85
C VAL A 181 -13.58 0.08 -2.83
N ILE A 182 -12.30 -0.01 -2.47
CA ILE A 182 -11.57 -1.28 -2.38
C ILE A 182 -12.17 -2.16 -1.28
N ASP A 183 -12.47 -1.60 -0.10
CA ASP A 183 -13.11 -2.31 1.01
C ASP A 183 -14.44 -2.95 0.58
N ASP A 184 -15.26 -2.22 -0.18
CA ASP A 184 -16.55 -2.74 -0.66
C ASP A 184 -16.37 -3.89 -1.67
N LEU A 185 -15.32 -3.84 -2.49
CA LEU A 185 -14.98 -4.93 -3.41
C LEU A 185 -14.55 -6.19 -2.66
N VAL A 186 -13.73 -6.04 -1.63
CA VAL A 186 -13.25 -7.15 -0.80
C VAL A 186 -14.40 -7.78 -0.02
N LYS A 187 -15.29 -6.98 0.58
CA LYS A 187 -16.53 -7.46 1.21
C LYS A 187 -17.42 -8.22 0.23
N GLY A 188 -17.33 -7.90 -1.06
CA GLY A 188 -17.98 -8.62 -2.14
C GLY A 188 -17.31 -9.96 -2.52
N GLY A 189 -16.22 -10.35 -1.85
CA GLY A 189 -15.52 -11.62 -2.03
C GLY A 189 -14.43 -11.62 -3.10
N VAL A 190 -14.00 -10.45 -3.57
CA VAL A 190 -12.87 -10.31 -4.52
C VAL A 190 -11.57 -10.51 -3.75
N THR A 191 -10.69 -11.37 -4.28
CA THR A 191 -9.31 -11.51 -3.79
C THR A 191 -8.47 -10.37 -4.35
N LEU A 192 -7.63 -9.75 -3.52
CA LEU A 192 -6.85 -8.59 -3.91
C LEU A 192 -5.36 -8.80 -3.62
N LEU A 193 -4.52 -8.50 -4.62
CA LEU A 193 -3.10 -8.23 -4.43
C LEU A 193 -2.83 -6.79 -4.81
N LEU A 194 -2.42 -5.97 -3.83
CA LEU A 194 -2.06 -4.59 -4.06
C LEU A 194 -0.55 -4.39 -3.84
N THR A 195 0.08 -3.59 -4.69
CA THR A 195 1.43 -3.10 -4.43
C THR A 195 1.35 -1.64 -4.01
N THR A 196 2.13 -1.28 -3.03
CA THR A 196 2.21 0.10 -2.55
C THR A 196 3.58 0.42 -1.96
N GLN A 197 3.91 1.69 -1.95
CA GLN A 197 5.00 2.25 -1.16
C GLN A 197 4.47 2.98 0.08
N TYR A 198 3.16 3.18 0.18
CA TYR A 198 2.51 3.86 1.29
C TYR A 198 2.13 2.86 2.37
N LEU A 199 2.76 3.03 3.52
CA LEU A 199 2.58 2.17 4.68
C LEU A 199 1.15 2.25 5.25
N GLU A 200 0.55 3.45 5.23
CA GLU A 200 -0.83 3.66 5.66
C GLU A 200 -1.84 2.87 4.81
N GLU A 201 -1.60 2.75 3.50
CA GLU A 201 -2.46 1.97 2.61
C GLU A 201 -2.39 0.48 2.93
N ALA A 202 -1.17 -0.05 3.13
CA ALA A 202 -0.97 -1.43 3.54
C ALA A 202 -1.58 -1.71 4.93
N ASP A 203 -1.42 -0.78 5.88
CA ASP A 203 -1.98 -0.88 7.24
C ASP A 203 -3.52 -0.89 7.24
N HIS A 204 -4.14 -0.12 6.34
CA HIS A 204 -5.60 0.02 6.27
C HIS A 204 -6.27 -1.12 5.51
N LEU A 205 -5.71 -1.53 4.37
CA LEU A 205 -6.40 -2.42 3.43
C LEU A 205 -5.99 -3.89 3.55
N ALA A 206 -4.73 -4.17 3.98
CA ALA A 206 -4.20 -5.52 3.86
C ALA A 206 -4.52 -6.39 5.08
N ASP A 207 -5.06 -7.58 4.84
CA ASP A 207 -5.16 -8.64 5.85
C ASP A 207 -3.75 -9.17 6.17
N GLU A 208 -2.89 -9.22 5.17
CA GLU A 208 -1.50 -9.66 5.30
C GLU A 208 -0.59 -8.79 4.43
N ILE A 209 0.60 -8.49 4.93
CA ILE A 209 1.61 -7.67 4.26
C ILE A 209 2.83 -8.54 3.97
N ALA A 210 3.28 -8.52 2.72
CA ALA A 210 4.55 -9.07 2.29
C ALA A 210 5.53 -7.92 1.99
N VAL A 211 6.57 -7.79 2.79
CA VAL A 211 7.64 -6.81 2.55
C VAL A 211 8.63 -7.40 1.57
N ILE A 212 8.82 -6.70 0.44
CA ILE A 212 9.75 -7.13 -0.62
C ILE A 212 10.94 -6.18 -0.65
N ASP A 213 12.14 -6.75 -0.70
CA ASP A 213 13.37 -6.02 -0.98
C ASP A 213 14.30 -6.87 -1.86
N HIS A 214 14.98 -6.22 -2.81
CA HIS A 214 15.90 -6.86 -3.77
C HIS A 214 15.33 -8.15 -4.40
N GLY A 215 14.05 -8.13 -4.78
CA GLY A 215 13.36 -9.24 -5.45
C GLY A 215 13.01 -10.43 -4.56
N LYS A 216 13.05 -10.28 -3.25
CA LYS A 216 12.70 -11.32 -2.25
C LYS A 216 11.66 -10.84 -1.27
N VAL A 217 10.83 -11.73 -0.78
CA VAL A 217 10.02 -11.46 0.41
C VAL A 217 10.92 -11.58 1.65
N ILE A 218 11.12 -10.47 2.35
CA ILE A 218 11.99 -10.41 3.55
C ILE A 218 11.23 -10.49 4.86
N ALA A 219 9.94 -10.14 4.85
CA ALA A 219 9.04 -10.33 5.99
C ALA A 219 7.60 -10.52 5.51
N ARG A 220 6.79 -11.23 6.28
CA ARG A 220 5.38 -11.47 5.98
C ARG A 220 4.57 -11.62 7.26
N GLY A 221 3.37 -11.06 7.29
CA GLY A 221 2.43 -11.19 8.38
C GLY A 221 1.35 -10.10 8.37
N THR A 222 0.48 -10.14 9.37
CA THR A 222 -0.47 -9.04 9.60
C THR A 222 0.29 -7.78 10.03
N SER A 223 -0.30 -6.60 9.82
CA SER A 223 0.29 -5.33 10.26
C SER A 223 0.71 -5.38 11.74
N ASP A 224 -0.16 -5.88 12.60
CA ASP A 224 0.14 -6.02 14.04
C ASP A 224 1.29 -6.98 14.32
N SER A 225 1.39 -8.09 13.59
CA SER A 225 2.46 -9.07 13.78
C SER A 225 3.82 -8.50 13.36
N LEU A 226 3.86 -7.75 12.26
CA LEU A 226 5.07 -7.08 11.78
C LEU A 226 5.52 -5.98 12.74
N LYS A 227 4.61 -5.14 13.22
CA LYS A 227 4.88 -4.10 14.22
C LYS A 227 5.48 -4.68 15.51
N LYS A 228 5.00 -5.85 15.97
CA LYS A 228 5.54 -6.54 17.15
C LYS A 228 6.97 -7.07 16.97
N GLN A 229 7.38 -7.42 15.73
CA GLN A 229 8.74 -7.92 15.44
C GLN A 229 9.83 -6.85 15.64
N VAL A 230 9.49 -5.57 15.43
CA VAL A 230 10.44 -4.46 15.48
C VAL A 230 10.61 -3.88 16.88
N GLY A 231 9.68 -4.17 17.77
CA GLY A 231 9.77 -3.77 19.18
C GLY A 231 8.40 -3.68 19.84
N GLY A 232 8.42 -3.63 21.17
CA GLY A 232 7.22 -3.39 21.98
C GLY A 232 6.78 -1.92 21.94
N GLU A 233 5.71 -1.63 22.68
CA GLU A 233 5.27 -0.25 22.91
C GLU A 233 6.42 0.55 23.54
N LYS A 234 6.58 1.81 23.12
CA LYS A 234 7.53 2.76 23.70
C LYS A 234 6.77 3.78 24.53
N LEU A 235 7.21 3.99 25.75
CA LEU A 235 6.81 5.15 26.55
C LEU A 235 7.55 6.37 25.97
N GLU A 236 6.80 7.39 25.58
CA GLU A 236 7.34 8.63 25.04
C GLU A 236 6.86 9.80 25.90
N ILE A 237 7.77 10.66 26.32
CA ILE A 237 7.48 11.82 27.16
C ILE A 237 8.21 13.02 26.59
N ILE A 238 7.48 14.12 26.42
CA ILE A 238 8.03 15.43 26.00
C ILE A 238 7.95 16.37 27.20
N VAL A 239 9.08 16.98 27.54
CA VAL A 239 9.18 17.90 28.69
C VAL A 239 9.97 19.16 28.31
N GLU A 240 9.94 20.17 29.16
CA GLU A 240 10.84 21.31 29.02
C GLU A 240 12.30 20.92 29.27
N ASN A 241 13.24 21.65 28.64
CA ASN A 241 14.68 21.33 28.65
C ASN A 241 15.24 21.09 30.05
N GLN A 242 14.79 21.87 31.04
CA GLN A 242 15.22 21.76 32.43
C GLN A 242 14.86 20.43 33.08
N HIS A 243 13.87 19.73 32.60
CA HIS A 243 13.37 18.47 33.17
C HIS A 243 13.84 17.21 32.41
N ILE A 244 14.62 17.33 31.32
CA ILE A 244 15.08 16.18 30.52
C ILE A 244 15.84 15.17 31.37
N ALA A 245 16.79 15.61 32.19
CA ALA A 245 17.62 14.71 33.00
C ALA A 245 16.78 13.91 34.03
N ALA A 246 15.92 14.59 34.77
CA ALA A 246 15.04 13.95 35.77
C ALA A 246 14.04 12.99 35.09
N THR A 247 13.43 13.39 33.97
CA THR A 247 12.51 12.56 33.21
C THR A 247 13.20 11.32 32.66
N LYS A 248 14.45 11.43 32.19
CA LYS A 248 15.24 10.28 31.72
C LYS A 248 15.42 9.23 32.83
N GLU A 249 15.71 9.65 34.08
CA GLU A 249 15.82 8.74 35.22
C GLU A 249 14.49 8.04 35.52
N ILE A 250 13.38 8.77 35.49
CA ILE A 250 12.04 8.21 35.69
C ILE A 250 11.73 7.18 34.62
N VAL A 251 11.96 7.52 33.34
CA VAL A 251 11.71 6.60 32.19
C VAL A 251 12.60 5.37 32.31
N ALA A 252 13.87 5.51 32.67
CA ALA A 252 14.78 4.39 32.90
C ALA A 252 14.27 3.44 33.99
N LYS A 253 13.78 4.01 35.09
CA LYS A 253 13.22 3.24 36.21
C LYS A 253 11.97 2.46 35.83
N VAL A 254 11.05 3.09 35.11
CA VAL A 254 9.77 2.49 34.69
C VAL A 254 9.95 1.45 33.58
N SER A 255 10.82 1.72 32.62
CA SER A 255 11.04 0.84 31.49
C SER A 255 11.98 -0.34 31.78
N GLY A 256 12.93 -0.15 32.70
CA GLY A 256 14.02 -1.10 32.95
C GLY A 256 14.93 -1.29 31.70
N SER A 257 14.89 -0.38 30.74
CA SER A 257 15.54 -0.49 29.46
C SER A 257 16.36 0.76 29.14
N ALA A 258 17.15 0.71 28.05
CA ALA A 258 17.90 1.86 27.56
C ALA A 258 16.95 2.99 27.13
N VAL A 259 17.24 4.22 27.57
CA VAL A 259 16.44 5.41 27.27
C VAL A 259 17.10 6.20 26.16
N ALA A 260 16.36 6.47 25.10
CA ALA A 260 16.73 7.39 24.03
C ALA A 260 16.27 8.80 24.39
N VAL A 261 17.12 9.80 24.12
CA VAL A 261 16.81 11.22 24.32
C VAL A 261 17.07 11.97 23.01
N ASP A 262 16.05 12.64 22.54
CA ASP A 262 16.13 13.58 21.42
C ASP A 262 16.04 15.00 22.01
N GLU A 263 17.19 15.66 22.15
CA GLU A 263 17.28 16.98 22.76
C GLU A 263 16.58 18.05 21.88
N GLY A 264 16.63 17.90 20.56
CA GLY A 264 15.99 18.83 19.63
C GLY A 264 14.47 18.87 19.76
N MET A 265 13.86 17.70 19.95
CA MET A 265 12.42 17.54 20.17
C MET A 265 12.06 17.51 21.67
N ARG A 266 13.01 17.58 22.57
CA ARG A 266 12.83 17.47 24.03
C ARG A 266 12.09 16.19 24.44
N ARG A 267 12.33 15.10 23.69
CA ARG A 267 11.61 13.84 23.75
C ARG A 267 12.49 12.77 24.38
N ILE A 268 11.92 12.10 25.37
CA ILE A 268 12.52 10.96 26.07
C ILE A 268 11.70 9.74 25.75
N SER A 269 12.32 8.65 25.29
CA SER A 269 11.61 7.42 24.96
C SER A 269 12.35 6.17 25.41
N ALA A 270 11.58 5.16 25.81
CA ALA A 270 12.11 3.83 26.10
C ALA A 270 11.08 2.74 25.81
N PRO A 271 11.53 1.54 25.36
CA PRO A 271 10.64 0.41 25.18
C PRO A 271 10.06 -0.04 26.55
N VAL A 272 8.77 -0.38 26.56
CA VAL A 272 8.06 -0.86 27.74
C VAL A 272 7.28 -2.14 27.42
N THR A 273 7.23 -3.05 28.38
CA THR A 273 6.53 -4.33 28.23
C THR A 273 5.16 -4.35 28.92
N THR A 274 4.92 -3.38 29.82
CA THR A 274 3.71 -3.33 30.64
C THR A 274 2.64 -2.37 30.13
N GLY A 275 2.85 -1.77 28.97
CA GLY A 275 1.89 -0.92 28.27
C GLY A 275 1.36 0.22 29.16
N SER A 276 0.04 0.30 29.31
CA SER A 276 -0.62 1.37 30.08
C SER A 276 -0.20 1.47 31.55
N LYS A 277 0.29 0.38 32.16
CA LYS A 277 0.83 0.44 33.52
C LYS A 277 2.09 1.29 33.60
N ALA A 278 3.00 1.15 32.63
CA ALA A 278 4.20 1.98 32.56
C ALA A 278 3.86 3.47 32.39
N LEU A 279 2.85 3.78 31.58
CA LEU A 279 2.37 5.15 31.37
C LEU A 279 1.85 5.76 32.71
N ILE A 280 1.00 5.02 33.42
CA ILE A 280 0.41 5.47 34.68
C ILE A 280 1.51 5.65 35.73
N GLU A 281 2.47 4.73 35.85
CA GLU A 281 3.58 4.80 36.77
C GLU A 281 4.50 5.98 36.49
N ALA A 282 4.83 6.20 35.21
CA ALA A 282 5.64 7.35 34.80
C ALA A 282 4.93 8.68 35.11
N ALA A 283 3.63 8.80 34.78
CA ALA A 283 2.85 10.00 35.09
C ALA A 283 2.83 10.32 36.59
N LYS A 284 2.66 9.30 37.43
CA LYS A 284 2.67 9.46 38.87
C LYS A 284 4.05 9.93 39.41
N LEU A 285 5.14 9.32 38.93
CA LEU A 285 6.49 9.70 39.32
C LEU A 285 6.87 11.12 38.88
N LEU A 286 6.38 11.55 37.72
CA LEU A 286 6.54 12.93 37.23
C LEU A 286 5.80 13.92 38.15
N ASP A 287 4.54 13.61 38.48
CA ASP A 287 3.72 14.45 39.37
C ASP A 287 4.34 14.57 40.78
N ASP A 288 4.83 13.46 41.36
CA ASP A 288 5.54 13.42 42.64
C ASP A 288 6.79 14.33 42.66
N GLN A 289 7.41 14.58 41.49
CA GLN A 289 8.55 15.49 41.35
C GLN A 289 8.17 16.89 40.85
N GLY A 290 6.89 17.19 40.72
CA GLY A 290 6.40 18.47 40.21
C GLY A 290 6.75 18.72 38.74
N ILE A 291 7.00 17.68 37.95
CA ILE A 291 7.30 17.76 36.54
C ILE A 291 6.00 17.59 35.74
N HIS A 292 5.60 18.64 35.05
CA HIS A 292 4.42 18.62 34.16
C HIS A 292 4.87 18.37 32.72
N PRO A 293 4.64 17.17 32.16
CA PRO A 293 5.01 16.88 30.79
C PRO A 293 4.18 17.71 29.82
N LEU A 294 4.79 18.11 28.70
CA LEU A 294 4.11 18.75 27.58
C LEU A 294 3.26 17.72 26.80
N ASP A 295 3.76 16.49 26.74
CA ASP A 295 3.06 15.33 26.19
C ASP A 295 3.56 14.05 26.86
N ILE A 296 2.68 13.07 27.03
CA ILE A 296 3.00 11.74 27.54
C ILE A 296 2.12 10.69 26.87
N GLY A 297 2.73 9.66 26.30
CA GLY A 297 1.98 8.63 25.62
C GLY A 297 2.72 7.32 25.45
N LEU A 298 1.95 6.30 25.06
CA LEU A 298 2.48 5.04 24.56
C LEU A 298 2.48 5.10 23.05
N LYS A 299 3.65 4.97 22.45
CA LYS A 299 3.80 4.89 21.02
C LYS A 299 3.98 3.43 20.63
N ARG A 300 3.07 2.93 19.80
CA ARG A 300 3.24 1.63 19.15
C ARG A 300 4.16 1.79 17.95
N PRO A 301 5.02 0.80 17.66
CA PRO A 301 5.77 0.81 16.42
C PRO A 301 4.84 1.03 15.22
N SER A 302 5.25 1.87 14.30
CA SER A 302 4.58 2.06 13.02
C SER A 302 5.07 1.02 12.01
N LEU A 303 4.40 0.90 10.88
CA LEU A 303 4.97 0.14 9.75
C LEU A 303 6.23 0.81 9.19
N ASP A 304 6.40 2.14 9.38
CA ASP A 304 7.64 2.85 9.05
C ASP A 304 8.83 2.30 9.85
N ASP A 305 8.64 2.11 11.16
CA ASP A 305 9.67 1.50 12.01
C ASP A 305 10.02 0.08 11.55
N VAL A 306 9.01 -0.70 11.14
CA VAL A 306 9.20 -2.05 10.56
C VAL A 306 10.01 -1.96 9.28
N PHE A 307 9.60 -1.12 8.36
CA PHE A 307 10.21 -0.98 7.06
C PHE A 307 11.68 -0.53 7.17
N LEU A 308 11.92 0.51 7.98
CA LEU A 308 13.28 1.01 8.25
C LEU A 308 14.17 -0.07 8.88
N SER A 309 13.66 -0.85 9.83
CA SER A 309 14.46 -1.89 10.48
C SER A 309 14.80 -3.06 9.58
N LEU A 310 13.93 -3.38 8.61
CA LEU A 310 14.08 -4.52 7.69
C LEU A 310 14.90 -4.17 6.45
N THR A 311 14.73 -2.96 5.91
CA THR A 311 15.34 -2.55 4.63
C THR A 311 16.52 -1.61 4.81
N GLY A 312 16.65 -0.95 5.95
CA GLY A 312 17.61 0.14 6.17
C GLY A 312 17.26 1.44 5.43
N HIS A 313 16.11 1.51 4.77
CA HIS A 313 15.62 2.68 4.04
C HIS A 313 14.41 3.28 4.74
N VAL A 314 14.30 4.62 4.72
CA VAL A 314 13.07 5.33 5.13
C VAL A 314 12.06 5.17 4.01
N ALA A 315 10.79 4.90 4.34
CA ALA A 315 9.73 4.94 3.34
C ALA A 315 9.66 6.34 2.71
N GLU A 316 9.42 6.42 1.40
CA GLU A 316 9.33 7.70 0.71
C GLU A 316 8.05 8.44 1.17
N ASP A 317 8.22 9.55 1.91
CA ASP A 317 7.14 10.46 2.27
C ASP A 317 6.85 11.43 1.11
N GLU A 318 5.60 11.57 0.70
CA GLU A 318 5.17 12.49 -0.36
C GLU A 318 5.58 13.96 -0.09
N ASN A 319 5.70 14.35 1.18
CA ASN A 319 6.04 15.72 1.57
C ASN A 319 7.48 16.11 1.21
N LEU A 320 8.40 15.15 0.97
CA LEU A 320 9.76 15.41 0.57
C LEU A 320 9.97 15.44 -0.96
N ALA A 321 9.07 14.81 -1.72
CA ALA A 321 9.18 14.74 -3.18
C ALA A 321 8.87 16.09 -3.87
N GLU A 322 8.00 16.94 -3.29
CA GLU A 322 7.69 18.25 -3.85
C GLU A 322 8.82 19.27 -3.70
N GLU A 323 9.73 19.13 -2.73
CA GLU A 323 10.86 20.04 -2.54
C GLU A 323 12.06 19.76 -3.45
N THR A 324 12.13 18.60 -4.07
CA THR A 324 13.31 18.16 -4.85
C THR A 324 13.15 18.19 -6.36
N ASP A 325 11.98 18.56 -6.92
CA ASP A 325 11.82 18.72 -8.37
C ASP A 325 12.41 20.05 -8.87
N PRO A 326 13.55 20.04 -9.60
CA PRO A 326 14.18 21.25 -10.13
C PRO A 326 13.31 21.99 -11.17
N LYS A 327 12.26 21.34 -11.70
CA LYS A 327 11.34 21.93 -12.69
C LYS A 327 10.25 22.79 -12.05
N ALA A 328 9.89 22.54 -10.79
CA ALA A 328 8.92 23.36 -10.06
C ALA A 328 9.46 24.78 -9.76
N LYS A 329 10.78 24.91 -9.50
CA LYS A 329 11.42 26.21 -9.26
C LYS A 329 11.48 27.13 -10.50
N ARG A 330 11.47 26.59 -11.73
CA ARG A 330 11.48 27.38 -12.97
C ARG A 330 10.14 28.03 -13.34
N LYS A 331 9.01 27.52 -12.82
CA LYS A 331 7.68 28.10 -13.11
C LYS A 331 7.31 29.27 -12.20
N ARG A 332 7.89 29.37 -11.00
CA ARG A 332 7.64 30.52 -10.09
C ARG A 332 8.47 31.78 -10.42
N GLY A 333 9.60 31.63 -11.10
CA GLY A 333 10.46 32.76 -11.52
C GLY A 333 10.01 33.53 -12.77
N LYS A 334 8.95 33.09 -13.48
CA LYS A 334 8.45 33.74 -14.70
C LYS A 334 7.14 34.53 -14.54
N LYS A 335 6.67 34.75 -13.31
CA LYS A 335 5.46 35.54 -13.02
C LYS A 335 5.71 36.83 -12.26
N SER A 336 6.97 37.28 -12.18
CA SER A 336 7.33 38.59 -11.61
C SER A 336 8.35 39.27 -12.53
N GLU A 337 7.94 39.57 -13.75
CA GLU A 337 8.42 40.64 -14.64
C GLU A 337 7.26 41.12 -15.51
#